data_2c74718a5b7b546402c646221352a95f
#
_entry.id   2c74718a5b7b546402c646221352a95f
#
_cell.length_a   1.000
_cell.length_b   1.000
_cell.length_c   1.000
_cell.angle_alpha   90.00
_cell.angle_beta   90.00
_cell.angle_gamma   90.00
#
_symmetry.space_group_name_H-M   'P 1'
#
loop_
_entity.id
_entity.type
_entity.pdbx_description
1 polymer ?
#
loop_
_entity_poly.entity_id
_entity_poly.type
_entity_poly.pdbx_seq_one_letter_code
_entity_poly.pdbx_strand_id
1 'polypeptide(L)'
;IPVGCAVCYESVYGEYCTGYVRKGARLLAVITNDAWWGDTPGYVQHLSYSRLRAIETRRWIARCANTGISAIIGPSGNVVSHTSWWQPEVLKGKVGLSDQQTFFVRHGDFIGRLSTLMAALILLATLVRRFTR
;
A
#
# COMPACT_ATOMS: atom_id res chain seq x y z
N ILE A 1 -12.66 -2.76 -17.35
CA ILE A 1 -12.40 -2.02 -16.12
C ILE A 1 -10.91 -2.13 -15.85
N PRO A 2 -10.16 -1.01 -15.80
CA PRO A 2 -8.75 -1.05 -15.46
C PRO A 2 -8.54 -1.41 -13.98
N VAL A 3 -7.72 -2.43 -13.74
CA VAL A 3 -7.36 -2.92 -12.40
C VAL A 3 -5.85 -2.84 -12.25
N GLY A 4 -5.37 -2.22 -11.18
CA GLY A 4 -3.96 -2.28 -10.80
C GLY A 4 -3.71 -3.53 -9.96
N CYS A 5 -2.71 -4.32 -10.28
CA CYS A 5 -2.39 -5.53 -9.53
C CYS A 5 -1.01 -5.40 -8.88
N ALA A 6 -0.98 -5.32 -7.56
CA ALA A 6 0.24 -5.35 -6.77
C ALA A 6 0.51 -6.79 -6.32
N VAL A 7 1.71 -7.27 -6.60
CA VAL A 7 2.12 -8.63 -6.27
C VAL A 7 2.90 -8.62 -4.96
N CYS A 8 2.35 -9.29 -3.96
CA CYS A 8 2.99 -9.53 -2.66
C CYS A 8 3.48 -8.21 -2.02
N TYR A 9 4.76 -8.11 -1.76
CA TYR A 9 5.37 -6.98 -1.06
C TYR A 9 5.33 -5.65 -1.83
N GLU A 10 4.99 -5.65 -3.12
CA GLU A 10 4.74 -4.41 -3.87
C GLU A 10 3.65 -3.56 -3.23
N SER A 11 2.68 -4.19 -2.57
CA SER A 11 1.59 -3.50 -1.86
C SER A 11 2.05 -2.68 -0.65
N VAL A 12 3.26 -2.91 -0.15
CA VAL A 12 3.86 -2.14 0.95
C VAL A 12 4.27 -0.73 0.48
N TYR A 13 4.65 -0.58 -0.79
CA TYR A 13 5.14 0.67 -1.33
C TYR A 13 4.00 1.56 -1.84
N GLY A 14 3.67 2.63 -1.09
CA GLY A 14 2.57 3.54 -1.42
C GLY A 14 2.72 4.20 -2.78
N GLU A 15 3.86 4.79 -3.08
CA GLU A 15 4.09 5.44 -4.39
C GLU A 15 4.00 4.46 -5.57
N TYR A 16 4.42 3.22 -5.40
CA TYR A 16 4.28 2.20 -6.42
C TYR A 16 2.79 1.99 -6.78
N CYS A 17 1.95 1.85 -5.76
CA CYS A 17 0.50 1.68 -5.94
C CYS A 17 -0.16 2.92 -6.57
N THR A 18 0.34 4.14 -6.29
CA THR A 18 -0.17 5.35 -6.95
C THR A 18 0.08 5.34 -8.45
N GLY A 19 1.13 4.65 -8.90
CA GLY A 19 1.45 4.47 -10.31
C GLY A 19 0.33 3.78 -11.10
N TYR A 20 -0.30 2.77 -10.52
CA TYR A 20 -1.47 2.12 -11.13
C TYR A 20 -2.66 3.07 -11.27
N VAL A 21 -2.92 3.85 -10.21
CA VAL A 21 -4.04 4.79 -10.19
C VAL A 21 -3.83 5.94 -11.18
N ARG A 22 -2.60 6.45 -11.30
CA ARG A 22 -2.26 7.46 -12.33
C ARG A 22 -2.43 6.94 -13.75
N LYS A 23 -2.25 5.63 -13.96
CA LYS A 23 -2.49 4.95 -15.24
C LYS A 23 -3.97 4.56 -15.46
N GLY A 24 -4.87 5.00 -14.57
CA GLY A 24 -6.31 4.83 -14.71
C GLY A 24 -6.91 3.63 -13.99
N ALA A 25 -6.19 2.96 -13.09
CA ALA A 25 -6.77 1.88 -12.31
C ALA A 25 -7.91 2.40 -11.42
N ARG A 26 -9.08 1.76 -11.52
CA ARG A 26 -10.30 2.09 -10.77
C ARG A 26 -10.51 1.19 -9.57
N LEU A 27 -9.78 0.08 -9.51
CA LEU A 27 -9.73 -0.93 -8.47
C LEU A 27 -8.28 -1.37 -8.31
N LEU A 28 -7.87 -1.73 -7.12
CA LEU A 28 -6.60 -2.40 -6.88
C LEU A 28 -6.86 -3.87 -6.50
N ALA A 29 -6.03 -4.75 -7.03
CA ALA A 29 -5.91 -6.13 -6.59
C ALA A 29 -4.58 -6.31 -5.89
N VAL A 30 -4.54 -7.13 -4.85
CA VAL A 30 -3.30 -7.58 -4.19
C VAL A 30 -3.30 -9.10 -4.21
N ILE A 31 -2.26 -9.67 -4.78
CA ILE A 31 -2.06 -11.12 -4.83
C ILE A 31 -0.80 -11.45 -4.06
N THR A 32 -0.90 -12.28 -3.05
CA THR A 32 0.24 -12.55 -2.16
C THR A 32 0.28 -13.98 -1.64
N ASN A 33 1.45 -14.38 -1.19
CA ASN A 33 1.64 -15.57 -0.38
C ASN A 33 2.26 -15.14 0.95
N ASP A 34 1.47 -15.22 2.03
CA ASP A 34 1.88 -14.80 3.36
C ASP A 34 2.49 -15.94 4.21
N ALA A 35 2.72 -17.13 3.62
CA ALA A 35 3.31 -18.28 4.31
C ALA A 35 4.69 -17.96 4.93
N TRP A 36 5.44 -17.05 4.32
CA TRP A 36 6.76 -16.62 4.77
C TRP A 36 6.78 -16.07 6.19
N TRP A 37 5.66 -15.51 6.63
CA TRP A 37 5.54 -14.92 7.97
C TRP A 37 5.32 -15.94 9.07
N GLY A 38 4.90 -17.18 8.72
CA GLY A 38 4.48 -18.18 9.71
C GLY A 38 3.39 -17.62 10.63
N ASP A 39 3.28 -18.19 11.82
CA ASP A 39 2.36 -17.71 12.86
C ASP A 39 2.97 -16.52 13.64
N THR A 40 3.14 -15.42 12.94
CA THR A 40 3.67 -14.15 13.49
C THR A 40 2.74 -13.00 13.11
N PRO A 41 2.86 -11.82 13.74
CA PRO A 41 2.08 -10.63 13.35
C PRO A 41 2.31 -10.15 11.90
N GLY A 42 3.29 -10.71 11.19
CA GLY A 42 3.70 -10.26 9.85
C GLY A 42 2.56 -10.29 8.82
N TYR A 43 1.75 -11.35 8.79
CA TYR A 43 0.63 -11.44 7.85
C TYR A 43 -0.48 -10.42 8.16
N VAL A 44 -0.70 -10.08 9.44
CA VAL A 44 -1.65 -9.04 9.85
C VAL A 44 -1.12 -7.65 9.46
N GLN A 45 0.18 -7.41 9.66
CA GLN A 45 0.82 -6.17 9.21
C GLN A 45 0.74 -6.01 7.70
N HIS A 46 0.96 -7.09 6.95
CA HIS A 46 0.86 -7.07 5.49
C HIS A 46 -0.57 -6.74 5.01
N LEU A 47 -1.60 -7.27 5.69
CA LEU A 47 -2.98 -6.85 5.46
C LEU A 47 -3.18 -5.35 5.75
N SER A 48 -2.57 -4.85 6.82
CA SER A 48 -2.67 -3.44 7.21
C SER A 48 -2.07 -2.50 6.18
N TYR A 49 -0.99 -2.89 5.48
CA TYR A 49 -0.48 -2.13 4.33
C TYR A 49 -1.50 -2.05 3.19
N SER A 50 -2.22 -3.12 2.89
CA SER A 50 -3.30 -3.06 1.90
C SER A 50 -4.40 -2.05 2.31
N ARG A 51 -4.72 -1.96 3.61
CA ARG A 51 -5.66 -0.94 4.13
C ARG A 51 -5.13 0.48 3.91
N LEU A 52 -3.84 0.72 4.14
CA LEU A 52 -3.21 2.01 3.85
C LEU A 52 -3.29 2.36 2.36
N ARG A 53 -3.03 1.40 1.48
CA ARG A 53 -3.19 1.61 0.02
C ARG A 53 -4.59 2.02 -0.35
N ALA A 54 -5.62 1.42 0.26
CA ALA A 54 -7.00 1.81 0.05
C ALA A 54 -7.26 3.28 0.44
N ILE A 55 -6.77 3.70 1.61
CA ILE A 55 -6.90 5.06 2.11
C ILE A 55 -6.20 6.07 1.20
N GLU A 56 -4.94 5.82 0.88
CA GLU A 56 -4.08 6.71 0.09
C GLU A 56 -4.59 6.91 -1.33
N THR A 57 -5.14 5.85 -1.91
CA THR A 57 -5.56 5.87 -3.31
C THR A 57 -7.06 6.08 -3.50
N ARG A 58 -7.86 6.00 -2.42
CA ARG A 58 -9.33 5.98 -2.46
C ARG A 58 -9.86 4.93 -3.43
N ARG A 59 -9.22 3.76 -3.44
CA ARG A 59 -9.63 2.59 -4.22
C ARG A 59 -10.11 1.47 -3.31
N TRP A 60 -11.10 0.75 -3.77
CA TRP A 60 -11.38 -0.57 -3.22
C TRP A 60 -10.20 -1.50 -3.51
N ILE A 61 -9.96 -2.43 -2.60
CA ILE A 61 -8.93 -3.44 -2.78
C ILE A 61 -9.56 -4.83 -2.65
N ALA A 62 -9.33 -5.65 -3.66
CA ALA A 62 -9.56 -7.08 -3.61
C ALA A 62 -8.20 -7.76 -3.33
N ARG A 63 -8.05 -8.27 -2.11
CA ARG A 63 -6.83 -8.98 -1.69
C ARG A 63 -7.07 -10.47 -1.71
N CYS A 64 -6.20 -11.21 -2.40
CA CYS A 64 -6.13 -12.67 -2.40
C CYS A 64 -4.79 -13.09 -1.81
N ALA A 65 -4.83 -13.81 -0.72
CA ALA A 65 -3.65 -14.29 -0.01
C ALA A 65 -3.67 -15.82 0.09
N ASN A 66 -2.65 -16.46 -0.48
CA ASN A 66 -2.40 -17.87 -0.17
C ASN A 66 -1.91 -17.95 1.27
N THR A 67 -2.52 -18.81 2.09
CA THR A 67 -2.27 -18.99 3.53
C THR A 67 -2.53 -17.77 4.43
N GLY A 68 -2.46 -16.56 3.89
CA GLY A 68 -2.74 -15.32 4.60
C GLY A 68 -4.23 -14.96 4.66
N ILE A 69 -4.52 -13.71 4.97
CA ILE A 69 -5.88 -13.19 5.05
C ILE A 69 -6.27 -12.59 3.70
N SER A 70 -7.20 -13.22 2.98
CA SER A 70 -7.87 -12.60 1.84
C SER A 70 -8.92 -11.61 2.35
N ALA A 71 -9.11 -10.49 1.65
CA ALA A 71 -10.01 -9.44 2.13
C ALA A 71 -10.59 -8.58 1.01
N ILE A 72 -11.78 -8.07 1.23
CA ILE A 72 -12.36 -6.94 0.51
C ILE A 72 -12.24 -5.70 1.39
N ILE A 73 -11.55 -4.69 0.90
CA ILE A 73 -11.22 -3.49 1.67
C ILE A 73 -11.82 -2.27 0.97
N GLY A 74 -12.58 -1.49 1.72
CA GLY A 74 -13.18 -0.25 1.24
C GLY A 74 -12.18 0.91 1.17
N PRO A 75 -12.51 2.01 0.47
CA PRO A 75 -11.60 3.13 0.21
C PRO A 75 -11.24 3.96 1.45
N SER A 76 -11.90 3.72 2.58
CA SER A 76 -11.54 4.26 3.89
C SER A 76 -10.61 3.34 4.71
N GLY A 77 -10.18 2.21 4.13
CA GLY A 77 -9.34 1.23 4.81
C GLY A 77 -10.12 0.25 5.72
N ASN A 78 -11.43 0.31 5.73
CA ASN A 78 -12.27 -0.64 6.46
C ASN A 78 -12.26 -2.00 5.75
N VAL A 79 -12.05 -3.05 6.51
CA VAL A 79 -12.18 -4.44 6.03
C VAL A 79 -13.66 -4.78 6.03
N VAL A 80 -14.23 -4.94 4.83
CA VAL A 80 -15.67 -5.26 4.64
C VAL A 80 -15.94 -6.72 4.91
N SER A 81 -15.04 -7.58 4.44
CA SER A 81 -15.07 -9.03 4.66
C SER A 81 -13.66 -9.60 4.52
N HIS A 82 -13.39 -10.68 5.22
CA HIS A 82 -12.09 -11.35 5.18
C HIS A 82 -12.23 -12.84 5.44
N THR A 83 -11.22 -13.62 5.05
CA THR A 83 -11.05 -15.03 5.40
C THR A 83 -10.26 -15.15 6.69
N SER A 84 -10.28 -16.36 7.26
CA SER A 84 -9.40 -16.73 8.36
C SER A 84 -7.98 -17.01 7.86
N TRP A 85 -7.00 -16.84 8.74
CA TRP A 85 -5.62 -17.19 8.44
C TRP A 85 -5.45 -18.73 8.38
N TRP A 86 -4.70 -19.20 7.39
CA TRP A 86 -4.34 -20.60 7.18
C TRP A 86 -5.54 -21.55 7.03
N GLN A 87 -6.67 -21.04 6.54
CA GLN A 87 -7.87 -21.86 6.27
C GLN A 87 -8.21 -21.82 4.78
N PRO A 88 -8.62 -22.97 4.18
CA PRO A 88 -9.09 -22.99 2.80
C PRO A 88 -10.50 -22.39 2.73
N GLU A 89 -10.57 -21.11 2.40
CA GLU A 89 -11.82 -20.36 2.31
C GLU A 89 -11.96 -19.64 0.96
N VAL A 90 -13.20 -19.39 0.56
CA VAL A 90 -13.53 -18.57 -0.61
C VAL A 90 -14.28 -17.34 -0.16
N LEU A 91 -13.79 -16.18 -0.60
CA LEU A 91 -14.39 -14.88 -0.32
C LEU A 91 -15.07 -14.33 -1.57
N LYS A 92 -16.38 -14.08 -1.50
CA LYS A 92 -17.15 -13.39 -2.52
C LYS A 92 -17.63 -12.04 -2.00
N GLY A 93 -17.41 -10.99 -2.76
CA GLY A 93 -17.85 -9.64 -2.36
C GLY A 93 -18.08 -8.73 -3.55
N LYS A 94 -18.70 -7.57 -3.28
CA LYS A 94 -18.87 -6.48 -4.23
C LYS A 94 -17.83 -5.42 -3.93
N VAL A 95 -17.22 -4.87 -4.97
CA VAL A 95 -16.27 -3.77 -4.90
C VAL A 95 -16.79 -2.58 -5.70
N GLY A 96 -16.58 -1.38 -5.18
CA GLY A 96 -16.85 -0.16 -5.92
C GLY A 96 -15.69 0.20 -6.84
N LEU A 97 -15.97 1.02 -7.84
CA LEU A 97 -14.98 1.59 -8.74
C LEU A 97 -14.88 3.09 -8.47
N SER A 98 -13.68 3.63 -8.53
CA SER A 98 -13.44 5.05 -8.26
C SER A 98 -12.46 5.62 -9.29
N ASP A 99 -12.72 6.84 -9.74
CA ASP A 99 -11.82 7.62 -10.60
C ASP A 99 -11.14 8.76 -9.83
N GLN A 100 -11.39 8.85 -8.51
CA GLN A 100 -10.89 9.93 -7.66
C GLN A 100 -9.37 9.95 -7.64
N GLN A 101 -8.78 11.15 -7.75
CA GLN A 101 -7.34 11.38 -7.62
C GLN A 101 -7.07 12.06 -6.27
N THR A 102 -6.44 11.36 -5.36
CA THR A 102 -6.05 11.92 -4.06
C THR A 102 -4.83 12.82 -4.20
N PHE A 103 -4.58 13.64 -3.18
CA PHE A 103 -3.36 14.43 -3.11
C PHE A 103 -2.10 13.55 -3.19
N PHE A 104 -2.07 12.45 -2.43
CA PHE A 104 -0.96 11.50 -2.44
C PHE A 104 -0.77 10.84 -3.81
N VAL A 105 -1.84 10.49 -4.52
CA VAL A 105 -1.74 9.96 -5.88
C VAL A 105 -1.12 10.97 -6.84
N ARG A 106 -1.44 12.27 -6.69
CA ARG A 106 -0.93 13.34 -7.58
C ARG A 106 0.53 13.69 -7.29
N HIS A 107 0.89 13.80 -6.02
CA HIS A 107 2.17 14.36 -5.57
C HIS A 107 3.16 13.32 -5.04
N GLY A 108 2.70 12.10 -4.72
CA GLY A 108 3.52 11.06 -4.10
C GLY A 108 3.94 11.42 -2.68
N ASP A 109 5.03 10.83 -2.21
CA ASP A 109 5.62 11.12 -0.90
C ASP A 109 6.49 12.38 -0.93
N PHE A 110 5.84 13.54 -1.06
CA PHE A 110 6.55 14.82 -1.07
C PHE A 110 7.17 15.15 0.30
N ILE A 111 6.58 14.67 1.41
CA ILE A 111 7.10 14.89 2.76
C ILE A 111 8.42 14.15 2.91
N GLY A 112 8.50 12.88 2.51
CA GLY A 112 9.73 12.11 2.54
C GLY A 112 10.83 12.73 1.68
N ARG A 113 10.49 13.22 0.48
CA ARG A 113 11.45 13.91 -0.41
C ARG A 113 11.96 15.20 0.22
N LEU A 114 11.08 16.02 0.79
CA LEU A 114 11.47 17.25 1.47
C LEU A 114 12.34 16.97 2.70
N SER A 115 11.98 15.97 3.50
CA SER A 115 12.75 15.57 4.67
C SER A 115 14.14 15.06 4.28
N THR A 116 14.25 14.32 3.20
CA THR A 116 15.54 13.84 2.67
C THR A 116 16.41 15.02 2.21
N LEU A 117 15.82 15.97 1.50
CA LEU A 117 16.55 17.19 1.09
C LEU A 117 17.05 17.98 2.30
N MET A 118 16.20 18.20 3.29
CA MET A 118 16.57 18.91 4.52
C MET A 118 17.68 18.19 5.29
N ALA A 119 17.60 16.88 5.41
CA ALA A 119 18.64 16.09 6.05
C ALA A 119 19.98 16.19 5.32
N ALA A 120 19.98 16.14 3.98
CA ALA A 120 21.16 16.32 3.17
C ALA A 120 21.79 17.72 3.33
N LEU A 121 20.98 18.77 3.36
CA LEU A 121 21.46 20.15 3.58
C LEU A 121 22.06 20.32 4.98
N ILE A 122 21.44 19.76 6.02
CA ILE A 122 21.97 19.82 7.40
C ILE A 122 23.30 19.07 7.46
N LEU A 123 23.39 17.88 6.86
CA LEU A 123 24.62 17.12 6.82
C LEU A 123 25.74 17.89 6.12
N LEU A 124 25.45 18.48 4.95
CA LEU A 124 26.40 19.29 4.21
C LEU A 124 26.88 20.48 5.03
N ALA A 125 25.96 21.21 5.65
CA ALA A 125 26.31 22.37 6.50
C ALA A 125 27.20 21.98 7.69
N THR A 126 26.93 20.83 8.30
CA THR A 126 27.77 20.33 9.42
C THR A 126 29.16 19.93 8.95
N LEU A 127 29.28 19.28 7.81
CA LEU A 127 30.56 18.92 7.20
C LEU A 127 31.37 20.17 6.85
N VAL A 128 30.77 21.15 6.17
CA VAL A 128 31.45 22.42 5.84
C VAL A 128 31.96 23.11 7.09
N ARG A 129 31.14 23.24 8.13
CA ARG A 129 31.58 23.85 9.42
C ARG A 129 32.75 23.09 10.06
N ARG A 130 32.83 21.78 9.90
CA ARG A 130 33.94 20.97 10.45
C ARG A 130 35.25 21.24 9.71
N PHE A 131 35.21 21.48 8.38
CA PHE A 131 36.40 21.71 7.57
C PHE A 131 36.83 23.19 7.56
N THR A 132 35.98 24.13 7.96
CA THR A 132 36.28 25.57 8.02
C THR A 132 36.68 26.06 9.41
N ARG A 133 36.67 25.16 10.41
CA ARG A 133 37.23 25.37 11.75
C ARG A 133 38.59 24.69 11.88
#